data_fd7334bb827510d6cac639aa82f048e7
#
_entry.id   fd7334bb827510d6cac639aa82f048e7
#
_cell.length_a   1.000
_cell.length_b   1.000
_cell.length_c   1.000
_cell.angle_alpha   90.00
_cell.angle_beta   90.00
_cell.angle_gamma   90.00
#
_symmetry.space_group_name_H-M   'P 1'
#
loop_
_entity.id
_entity.type
_entity.pdbx_description
1 polymer ?
#
loop_
_entity_poly.entity_id
_entity_poly.type
_entity_poly.pdbx_seq_one_letter_code
_entity_poly.pdbx_strand_id
1 'polypeptide(L)'
;MVLAGKIYNVVLFILVMKREVWNRIILVGFTIILIAIEFYSLKVDSHYKWDFVFLLALLLAVYFLRDKIKLHPFHFFLLGVFLVLHNLGVFETYSKFYFGIEYDFWVHSYFGFVSALMLYRTYNLVGPYKGWFKYLAIVAIVLGFSAFHELFEYAGAVLLGEGEGVLFIGAGDIDEWDTQKDMRNNLIGALIAIGVYWGYNKFYPKIKPLHKFIH
;
A
#
# COMPACT_ATOMS: atom_id res chain seq x y z
N MET A 1 -0.24 30.54 31.32
CA MET A 1 0.62 29.69 30.48
C MET A 1 0.54 28.20 30.84
N VAL A 2 0.59 27.80 32.10
CA VAL A 2 0.56 26.39 32.56
C VAL A 2 -0.73 25.65 32.18
N LEU A 3 -1.89 26.30 32.24
CA LEU A 3 -3.20 25.68 31.93
C LEU A 3 -3.34 25.34 30.44
N ALA A 4 -2.86 26.22 29.54
CA ALA A 4 -2.89 26.01 28.09
C ALA A 4 -2.00 24.83 27.68
N GLY A 5 -0.85 24.64 28.31
CA GLY A 5 0.01 23.48 28.08
C GLY A 5 -0.61 22.15 28.51
N LYS A 6 -1.34 22.12 29.62
CA LYS A 6 -2.07 20.92 30.08
C LYS A 6 -3.19 20.54 29.14
N ILE A 7 -4.00 21.50 28.69
CA ILE A 7 -5.08 21.26 27.72
C ILE A 7 -4.52 20.74 26.40
N TYR A 8 -3.45 21.33 25.89
CA TYR A 8 -2.78 20.88 24.67
C TYR A 8 -2.33 19.41 24.78
N ASN A 9 -1.68 19.03 25.88
CA ASN A 9 -1.23 17.67 26.10
C ASN A 9 -2.40 16.66 26.18
N VAL A 10 -3.51 17.01 26.77
CA VAL A 10 -4.71 16.16 26.85
C VAL A 10 -5.32 15.98 25.45
N VAL A 11 -5.46 17.07 24.69
CA VAL A 11 -6.01 16.98 23.32
C VAL A 11 -5.09 16.16 22.42
N LEU A 12 -3.78 16.37 22.50
CA LEU A 12 -2.80 15.58 21.75
C LEU A 12 -2.88 14.09 22.13
N PHE A 13 -2.96 13.77 23.41
CA PHE A 13 -3.13 12.39 23.91
C PHE A 13 -4.40 11.73 23.37
N ILE A 14 -5.53 12.45 23.36
CA ILE A 14 -6.81 11.93 22.82
C ILE A 14 -6.69 11.69 21.29
N LEU A 15 -6.04 12.59 20.55
CA LEU A 15 -5.85 12.43 19.11
C LEU A 15 -4.92 11.25 18.77
N VAL A 16 -3.85 11.07 19.52
CA VAL A 16 -2.93 9.94 19.37
C VAL A 16 -3.62 8.64 19.73
N MET A 17 -4.36 8.59 20.85
CA MET A 17 -5.15 7.41 21.23
C MET A 17 -6.19 7.04 20.16
N LYS A 18 -6.92 8.02 19.60
CA LYS A 18 -7.87 7.74 18.52
C LYS A 18 -7.19 7.15 17.30
N ARG A 19 -6.01 7.65 16.93
CA ARG A 19 -5.22 7.14 15.80
C ARG A 19 -4.78 5.69 16.02
N GLU A 20 -4.28 5.38 17.22
CA GLU A 20 -3.84 4.03 17.58
C GLU A 20 -5.03 3.04 17.55
N VAL A 21 -6.17 3.43 18.12
CA VAL A 21 -7.38 2.61 18.11
C VAL A 21 -7.83 2.31 16.68
N TRP A 22 -7.87 3.33 15.80
CA TRP A 22 -8.23 3.11 14.40
C TRP A 22 -7.25 2.20 13.68
N ASN A 23 -5.93 2.37 13.88
CA ASN A 23 -4.94 1.49 13.28
C ASN A 23 -5.11 0.03 13.75
N ARG A 24 -5.45 -0.21 15.02
CA ARG A 24 -5.76 -1.56 15.53
C ARG A 24 -7.02 -2.14 14.91
N ILE A 25 -8.09 -1.36 14.82
CA ILE A 25 -9.35 -1.79 14.18
C ILE A 25 -9.09 -2.17 12.72
N ILE A 26 -8.35 -1.36 11.98
CA ILE A 26 -7.99 -1.62 10.58
C ILE A 26 -7.14 -2.90 10.49
N LEU A 27 -6.12 -3.04 11.33
CA LEU A 27 -5.28 -4.24 11.38
C LEU A 27 -6.13 -5.49 11.58
N VAL A 28 -6.94 -5.51 12.64
CA VAL A 28 -7.77 -6.68 12.97
C VAL A 28 -8.78 -6.97 11.87
N GLY A 29 -9.45 -5.94 11.33
CA GLY A 29 -10.44 -6.09 10.27
C GLY A 29 -9.85 -6.72 9.02
N PHE A 30 -8.73 -6.19 8.51
CA PHE A 30 -8.08 -6.75 7.31
C PHE A 30 -7.43 -8.11 7.58
N THR A 31 -6.89 -8.36 8.77
CA THR A 31 -6.41 -9.70 9.14
C THR A 31 -7.53 -10.73 9.08
N ILE A 32 -8.72 -10.42 9.59
CA ILE A 32 -9.88 -11.32 9.52
C ILE A 32 -10.29 -11.58 8.07
N ILE A 33 -10.32 -10.53 7.23
CA ILE A 33 -10.67 -10.66 5.80
C ILE A 33 -9.66 -11.55 5.08
N LEU A 34 -8.36 -11.31 5.28
CA LEU A 34 -7.30 -12.11 4.66
C LEU A 34 -7.37 -13.57 5.11
N ILE A 35 -7.60 -13.83 6.40
CA ILE A 35 -7.79 -15.20 6.93
C ILE A 35 -9.01 -15.86 6.28
N ALA A 36 -10.11 -15.15 6.11
CA ALA A 36 -11.32 -15.72 5.49
C ALA A 36 -11.07 -16.09 4.02
N ILE A 37 -10.35 -15.26 3.27
CA ILE A 37 -9.94 -15.57 1.88
C ILE A 37 -9.01 -16.78 1.87
N GLU A 38 -8.07 -16.87 2.82
CA GLU A 38 -7.14 -17.99 2.92
C GLU A 38 -7.85 -19.32 3.18
N PHE A 39 -8.85 -19.36 4.07
CA PHE A 39 -9.66 -20.57 4.26
C PHE A 39 -10.34 -21.02 2.98
N TYR A 40 -10.80 -20.08 2.16
CA TYR A 40 -11.36 -20.42 0.85
C TYR A 40 -10.27 -20.93 -0.09
N SER A 41 -9.13 -20.25 -0.15
CA SER A 41 -7.96 -20.60 -0.96
C SER A 41 -7.50 -22.05 -0.72
N LEU A 42 -7.35 -22.42 0.55
CA LEU A 42 -6.97 -23.78 0.96
C LEU A 42 -8.04 -24.81 0.58
N LYS A 43 -9.34 -24.44 0.67
CA LYS A 43 -10.43 -25.33 0.31
C LYS A 43 -10.46 -25.68 -1.18
N VAL A 44 -10.11 -24.72 -2.04
CA VAL A 44 -10.14 -24.90 -3.51
C VAL A 44 -8.77 -25.26 -4.08
N ASP A 45 -7.76 -25.42 -3.21
CA ASP A 45 -6.35 -25.65 -3.56
C ASP A 45 -5.83 -24.64 -4.59
N SER A 46 -6.09 -23.36 -4.31
CA SER A 46 -5.72 -22.27 -5.19
C SER A 46 -4.19 -22.14 -5.30
N HIS A 47 -3.70 -21.77 -6.46
CA HIS A 47 -2.29 -21.40 -6.65
C HIS A 47 -1.88 -20.17 -5.81
N TYR A 48 -2.82 -19.31 -5.42
CA TYR A 48 -2.61 -18.12 -4.58
C TYR A 48 -2.61 -18.40 -3.07
N LYS A 49 -2.64 -19.66 -2.62
CA LYS A 49 -2.72 -20.03 -1.19
C LYS A 49 -1.54 -19.54 -0.35
N TRP A 50 -0.40 -19.25 -0.95
CA TRP A 50 0.76 -18.76 -0.23
C TRP A 50 0.84 -17.23 -0.13
N ASP A 51 0.07 -16.50 -0.91
CA ASP A 51 0.07 -15.04 -0.93
C ASP A 51 -0.33 -14.46 0.42
N PHE A 52 -1.26 -15.12 1.11
CA PHE A 52 -1.70 -14.73 2.45
C PHE A 52 -0.54 -14.45 3.41
N VAL A 53 0.50 -15.28 3.41
CA VAL A 53 1.64 -15.14 4.31
C VAL A 53 2.36 -13.81 4.09
N PHE A 54 2.58 -13.44 2.82
CA PHE A 54 3.25 -12.19 2.47
C PHE A 54 2.38 -10.97 2.70
N LEU A 55 1.10 -11.06 2.34
CA LEU A 55 0.15 -9.97 2.53
C LEU A 55 -0.02 -9.67 4.02
N LEU A 56 -0.12 -10.70 4.85
CA LEU A 56 -0.18 -10.55 6.30
C LEU A 56 1.14 -10.01 6.86
N ALA A 57 2.28 -10.51 6.40
CA ALA A 57 3.59 -10.01 6.82
C ALA A 57 3.77 -8.54 6.48
N LEU A 58 3.36 -8.10 5.28
CA LEU A 58 3.39 -6.70 4.87
C LEU A 58 2.46 -5.83 5.71
N LEU A 59 1.23 -6.28 5.97
CA LEU A 59 0.27 -5.58 6.83
C LEU A 59 0.85 -5.36 8.23
N LEU A 60 1.43 -6.41 8.82
CA LEU A 60 2.07 -6.35 10.14
C LEU A 60 3.32 -5.47 10.13
N ALA A 61 4.20 -5.60 9.14
CA ALA A 61 5.40 -4.79 9.04
C ALA A 61 5.06 -3.29 8.99
N VAL A 62 4.09 -2.88 8.17
CA VAL A 62 3.64 -1.49 8.07
C VAL A 62 3.01 -1.04 9.40
N TYR A 63 2.23 -1.89 10.06
CA TYR A 63 1.67 -1.58 11.38
C TYR A 63 2.75 -1.36 12.43
N PHE A 64 3.78 -2.21 12.52
CA PHE A 64 4.88 -2.05 13.46
C PHE A 64 5.78 -0.85 13.16
N LEU A 65 5.90 -0.47 11.89
CA LEU A 65 6.63 0.72 11.46
C LEU A 65 5.81 2.02 11.53
N ARG A 66 4.53 1.96 11.88
CA ARG A 66 3.56 3.06 11.80
C ARG A 66 4.04 4.38 12.41
N ASP A 67 4.75 4.32 13.53
CA ASP A 67 5.22 5.53 14.22
C ASP A 67 6.44 6.15 13.52
N LYS A 68 7.29 5.31 12.95
CA LYS A 68 8.47 5.75 12.17
C LYS A 68 8.05 6.41 10.86
N ILE A 69 7.10 5.81 10.14
CA ILE A 69 6.59 6.33 8.86
C ILE A 69 5.44 7.33 9.03
N LYS A 70 5.08 7.67 10.27
CA LYS A 70 3.97 8.59 10.59
C LYS A 70 2.65 8.17 9.91
N LEU A 71 2.39 6.87 9.90
CA LEU A 71 1.22 6.27 9.23
C LEU A 71 -0.09 6.89 9.73
N HIS A 72 -0.95 7.29 8.80
CA HIS A 72 -2.30 7.75 9.10
C HIS A 72 -3.30 6.60 8.91
N PRO A 73 -4.34 6.45 9.75
CA PRO A 73 -5.32 5.37 9.62
C PRO A 73 -5.94 5.27 8.21
N PHE A 74 -6.22 6.39 7.57
CA PHE A 74 -6.73 6.40 6.21
C PHE A 74 -5.78 5.73 5.20
N HIS A 75 -4.47 6.03 5.26
CA HIS A 75 -3.49 5.38 4.39
C HIS A 75 -3.33 3.89 4.73
N PHE A 76 -3.42 3.54 6.01
CA PHE A 76 -3.38 2.15 6.43
C PHE A 76 -4.61 1.37 5.95
N PHE A 77 -5.78 2.00 5.96
CA PHE A 77 -6.99 1.45 5.37
C PHE A 77 -6.83 1.21 3.85
N LEU A 78 -6.29 2.19 3.11
CA LEU A 78 -6.04 2.04 1.68
C LEU A 78 -5.05 0.90 1.39
N LEU A 79 -4.01 0.75 2.20
CA LEU A 79 -3.10 -0.39 2.11
C LEU A 79 -3.85 -1.72 2.34
N GLY A 80 -4.69 -1.79 3.37
CA GLY A 80 -5.52 -2.98 3.61
C GLY A 80 -6.42 -3.33 2.43
N VAL A 81 -7.03 -2.32 1.79
CA VAL A 81 -7.81 -2.51 0.55
C VAL A 81 -6.92 -3.08 -0.56
N PHE A 82 -5.70 -2.55 -0.74
CA PHE A 82 -4.74 -3.10 -1.72
C PHE A 82 -4.48 -4.58 -1.47
N LEU A 83 -4.18 -4.96 -0.22
CA LEU A 83 -3.85 -6.35 0.12
C LEU A 83 -5.03 -7.30 -0.16
N VAL A 84 -6.27 -6.84 0.09
CA VAL A 84 -7.46 -7.61 -0.28
C VAL A 84 -7.60 -7.72 -1.79
N LEU A 85 -7.48 -6.62 -2.53
CA LEU A 85 -7.55 -6.63 -4.00
C LEU A 85 -6.52 -7.60 -4.58
N HIS A 86 -5.29 -7.57 -4.11
CA HIS A 86 -4.25 -8.50 -4.54
C HIS A 86 -4.66 -9.96 -4.25
N ASN A 87 -5.13 -10.24 -3.04
CA ASN A 87 -5.52 -11.59 -2.64
C ASN A 87 -6.82 -12.11 -3.34
N LEU A 88 -7.55 -11.25 -4.05
CA LEU A 88 -8.69 -11.68 -4.87
C LEU A 88 -8.27 -12.54 -6.08
N GLY A 89 -6.97 -12.65 -6.37
CA GLY A 89 -6.42 -13.63 -7.30
C GLY A 89 -6.92 -15.05 -7.03
N VAL A 90 -7.14 -15.40 -5.76
CA VAL A 90 -7.75 -16.68 -5.32
C VAL A 90 -9.08 -17.00 -6.05
N PHE A 91 -9.79 -15.97 -6.51
CA PHE A 91 -11.05 -16.08 -7.26
C PHE A 91 -10.85 -15.95 -8.77
N GLU A 92 -9.63 -16.17 -9.26
CA GLU A 92 -9.27 -16.06 -10.68
C GLU A 92 -9.57 -14.66 -11.27
N THR A 93 -9.42 -13.61 -10.44
CA THR A 93 -9.74 -12.24 -10.89
C THR A 93 -8.70 -11.69 -11.86
N TYR A 94 -7.47 -12.16 -11.82
CA TYR A 94 -6.40 -11.72 -12.73
C TYR A 94 -6.66 -12.06 -14.19
N SER A 95 -7.44 -13.13 -14.46
CA SER A 95 -7.89 -13.47 -15.82
C SER A 95 -9.05 -12.62 -16.33
N LYS A 96 -9.56 -11.67 -15.54
CA LYS A 96 -10.79 -10.91 -15.84
C LYS A 96 -10.49 -9.49 -16.29
N PHE A 97 -11.37 -8.99 -17.16
CA PHE A 97 -11.36 -7.61 -17.61
C PHE A 97 -12.45 -6.80 -16.95
N TYR A 98 -12.11 -5.62 -16.42
CA TYR A 98 -13.07 -4.67 -15.87
C TYR A 98 -12.99 -3.37 -16.68
N PHE A 99 -14.10 -2.96 -17.27
CA PHE A 99 -14.18 -1.81 -18.19
C PHE A 99 -13.22 -1.94 -19.40
N GLY A 100 -12.99 -3.16 -19.87
CA GLY A 100 -12.07 -3.43 -20.99
C GLY A 100 -10.58 -3.39 -20.63
N ILE A 101 -10.23 -3.31 -19.34
CA ILE A 101 -8.87 -3.26 -18.82
C ILE A 101 -8.66 -4.47 -17.90
N GLU A 102 -7.52 -5.11 -18.02
CA GLU A 102 -7.13 -6.26 -17.19
C GLU A 102 -7.16 -5.90 -15.70
N TYR A 103 -7.57 -6.85 -14.88
CA TYR A 103 -7.63 -6.66 -13.42
C TYR A 103 -6.26 -6.30 -12.85
N ASP A 104 -5.24 -6.91 -13.36
CA ASP A 104 -3.85 -6.68 -13.02
C ASP A 104 -3.46 -5.19 -13.09
N PHE A 105 -3.80 -4.49 -14.18
CA PHE A 105 -3.60 -3.04 -14.28
C PHE A 105 -4.18 -2.27 -13.08
N TRP A 106 -5.37 -2.68 -12.62
CA TRP A 106 -6.03 -2.00 -11.50
C TRP A 106 -5.31 -2.23 -10.18
N VAL A 107 -4.86 -3.46 -9.93
CA VAL A 107 -4.14 -3.84 -8.71
C VAL A 107 -2.81 -3.09 -8.62
N HIS A 108 -2.00 -3.12 -9.68
CA HIS A 108 -0.71 -2.45 -9.72
C HIS A 108 -0.86 -0.93 -9.69
N SER A 109 -1.76 -0.34 -10.47
CA SER A 109 -2.01 1.11 -10.41
C SER A 109 -2.47 1.55 -9.02
N TYR A 110 -3.28 0.75 -8.34
CA TYR A 110 -3.71 1.03 -6.98
C TYR A 110 -2.55 0.92 -5.98
N PHE A 111 -1.66 -0.07 -6.12
CA PHE A 111 -0.45 -0.18 -5.32
C PHE A 111 0.44 1.07 -5.46
N GLY A 112 0.73 1.47 -6.69
CA GLY A 112 1.51 2.67 -6.96
C GLY A 112 0.89 3.92 -6.35
N PHE A 113 -0.43 4.06 -6.47
CA PHE A 113 -1.18 5.17 -5.88
C PHE A 113 -1.07 5.19 -4.34
N VAL A 114 -1.37 4.11 -3.66
CA VAL A 114 -1.34 4.03 -2.19
C VAL A 114 0.07 4.22 -1.65
N SER A 115 1.06 3.57 -2.25
CA SER A 115 2.47 3.68 -1.87
C SER A 115 2.96 5.12 -2.00
N ALA A 116 2.64 5.80 -3.10
CA ALA A 116 3.01 7.20 -3.28
C ALA A 116 2.31 8.13 -2.29
N LEU A 117 1.04 7.89 -1.93
CA LEU A 117 0.33 8.65 -0.89
C LEU A 117 1.02 8.51 0.47
N MET A 118 1.37 7.29 0.86
CA MET A 118 2.06 7.00 2.12
C MET A 118 3.43 7.67 2.16
N LEU A 119 4.22 7.51 1.10
CA LEU A 119 5.55 8.13 0.96
C LEU A 119 5.47 9.65 0.96
N TYR A 120 4.52 10.24 0.25
CA TYR A 120 4.33 11.69 0.21
C TYR A 120 4.10 12.25 1.62
N ARG A 121 3.24 11.59 2.40
CA ARG A 121 3.00 11.98 3.79
C ARG A 121 4.27 11.85 4.63
N THR A 122 4.95 10.70 4.56
CA THR A 122 6.18 10.45 5.31
C THR A 122 7.24 11.49 4.99
N TYR A 123 7.48 11.77 3.71
CA TYR A 123 8.45 12.77 3.29
C TYR A 123 8.09 14.19 3.72
N ASN A 124 6.82 14.55 3.76
CA ASN A 124 6.40 15.87 4.26
C ASN A 124 6.63 16.04 5.76
N LEU A 125 6.58 14.95 6.53
CA LEU A 125 6.69 15.00 7.98
C LEU A 125 8.12 14.78 8.49
N VAL A 126 8.88 13.89 7.86
CA VAL A 126 10.19 13.45 8.35
C VAL A 126 11.28 13.36 7.29
N GLY A 127 10.91 13.51 6.00
CA GLY A 127 11.85 13.31 4.91
C GLY A 127 12.86 14.46 4.72
N PRO A 128 14.08 14.14 4.26
CA PRO A 128 15.13 15.13 4.03
C PRO A 128 14.92 15.94 2.74
N TYR A 129 14.11 15.42 1.81
CA TYR A 129 13.98 16.00 0.48
C TYR A 129 12.88 17.06 0.42
N LYS A 130 13.19 18.19 -0.21
CA LYS A 130 12.27 19.31 -0.44
C LYS A 130 12.13 19.57 -1.95
N GLY A 131 11.12 20.35 -2.32
CA GLY A 131 10.90 20.73 -3.71
C GLY A 131 10.57 19.51 -4.61
N TRP A 132 11.06 19.55 -5.85
CA TRP A 132 10.76 18.52 -6.86
C TRP A 132 11.50 17.19 -6.58
N PHE A 133 12.63 17.20 -5.89
CA PHE A 133 13.36 16.00 -5.52
C PHE A 133 12.52 15.02 -4.69
N LYS A 134 11.60 15.53 -3.88
CA LYS A 134 10.67 14.70 -3.13
C LYS A 134 9.83 13.82 -4.07
N TYR A 135 9.32 14.36 -5.16
CA TYR A 135 8.50 13.62 -6.11
C TYR A 135 9.33 12.57 -6.85
N LEU A 136 10.55 12.92 -7.25
CA LEU A 136 11.48 11.98 -7.86
C LEU A 136 11.80 10.82 -6.91
N ALA A 137 12.08 11.11 -5.64
CA ALA A 137 12.35 10.09 -4.62
C ALA A 137 11.13 9.17 -4.41
N ILE A 138 9.91 9.70 -4.37
CA ILE A 138 8.69 8.91 -4.25
C ILE A 138 8.55 7.96 -5.43
N VAL A 139 8.69 8.45 -6.66
CA VAL A 139 8.61 7.63 -7.87
C VAL A 139 9.68 6.54 -7.86
N ALA A 140 10.93 6.89 -7.55
CA ALA A 140 12.04 5.93 -7.50
C ALA A 140 11.80 4.83 -6.45
N ILE A 141 11.25 5.16 -5.28
CA ILE A 141 10.95 4.18 -4.24
C ILE A 141 9.78 3.28 -4.64
N VAL A 142 8.71 3.84 -5.24
CA VAL A 142 7.58 3.03 -5.73
C VAL A 142 8.06 2.04 -6.79
N LEU A 143 8.85 2.49 -7.76
CA LEU A 143 9.44 1.61 -8.78
C LEU A 143 10.42 0.60 -8.16
N GLY A 144 11.16 0.98 -7.13
CA GLY A 144 12.02 0.05 -6.38
C GLY A 144 11.22 -1.06 -5.69
N PHE A 145 10.09 -0.75 -5.08
CA PHE A 145 9.20 -1.76 -4.53
C PHE A 145 8.57 -2.65 -5.60
N SER A 146 8.19 -2.06 -6.74
CA SER A 146 7.71 -2.83 -7.89
C SER A 146 8.78 -3.82 -8.36
N ALA A 147 9.98 -3.34 -8.66
CA ALA A 147 11.08 -4.20 -9.09
C ALA A 147 11.44 -5.28 -8.05
N PHE A 148 11.31 -4.97 -6.75
CA PHE A 148 11.55 -5.94 -5.69
C PHE A 148 10.46 -7.03 -5.69
N HIS A 149 9.22 -6.67 -5.95
CA HIS A 149 8.12 -7.62 -6.10
C HIS A 149 8.41 -8.60 -7.26
N GLU A 150 8.73 -8.09 -8.45
CA GLU A 150 9.08 -8.89 -9.61
C GLU A 150 10.26 -9.86 -9.35
N LEU A 151 11.27 -9.40 -8.59
CA LEU A 151 12.39 -10.26 -8.20
C LEU A 151 11.95 -11.39 -7.27
N PHE A 152 10.96 -11.16 -6.39
CA PHE A 152 10.37 -12.22 -5.58
C PHE A 152 9.61 -13.23 -6.43
N GLU A 153 8.86 -12.75 -7.40
CA GLU A 153 8.16 -13.58 -8.37
C GLU A 153 9.15 -14.44 -9.12
N TYR A 154 10.12 -13.87 -9.74
CA TYR A 154 11.19 -14.60 -10.43
C TYR A 154 11.86 -15.65 -9.53
N ALA A 155 12.23 -15.27 -8.29
CA ALA A 155 12.87 -16.20 -7.38
C ALA A 155 11.95 -17.38 -7.00
N GLY A 156 10.66 -17.13 -6.84
CA GLY A 156 9.69 -18.19 -6.60
C GLY A 156 9.58 -19.15 -7.78
N ALA A 157 9.44 -18.64 -9.00
CA ALA A 157 9.40 -19.46 -10.21
C ALA A 157 10.64 -20.34 -10.36
N VAL A 158 11.82 -19.79 -10.08
CA VAL A 158 13.09 -20.55 -10.15
C VAL A 158 13.21 -21.60 -9.05
N LEU A 159 12.76 -21.31 -7.84
CA LEU A 159 12.98 -22.19 -6.67
C LEU A 159 11.85 -23.21 -6.47
N LEU A 160 10.61 -22.86 -6.83
CA LEU A 160 9.43 -23.66 -6.53
C LEU A 160 8.76 -24.20 -7.81
N GLY A 161 9.11 -23.69 -8.96
CA GLY A 161 8.52 -24.03 -10.25
C GLY A 161 7.51 -23.01 -10.74
N GLU A 162 7.30 -22.97 -12.04
CA GLU A 162 6.32 -22.07 -12.68
C GLU A 162 4.89 -22.40 -12.17
N GLY A 163 4.17 -21.36 -11.78
CA GLY A 163 2.81 -21.49 -11.26
C GLY A 163 2.72 -22.01 -9.83
N GLU A 164 3.85 -22.29 -9.19
CA GLU A 164 3.95 -22.70 -7.81
C GLU A 164 4.73 -21.65 -7.03
N GLY A 165 4.23 -21.25 -5.89
CA GLY A 165 5.01 -20.38 -5.02
C GLY A 165 4.26 -19.21 -4.46
N VAL A 166 5.02 -18.36 -3.81
CA VAL A 166 4.52 -17.17 -3.13
C VAL A 166 4.30 -16.07 -4.13
N LEU A 167 3.16 -15.40 -4.02
CA LEU A 167 2.69 -14.35 -4.93
C LEU A 167 2.33 -14.87 -6.32
N PHE A 168 1.89 -16.12 -6.40
CA PHE A 168 1.45 -16.78 -7.65
C PHE A 168 2.40 -16.58 -8.83
N ILE A 169 3.60 -16.87 -8.57
CA ILE A 169 4.67 -16.53 -9.44
C ILE A 169 4.75 -17.49 -10.61
N GLY A 170 4.99 -16.93 -11.76
CA GLY A 170 5.31 -17.63 -12.98
C GLY A 170 4.11 -18.19 -13.75
N ALA A 171 2.89 -18.08 -13.27
CA ALA A 171 1.75 -18.42 -14.09
C ALA A 171 1.39 -17.31 -15.09
N GLY A 172 1.83 -16.10 -14.82
CA GLY A 172 1.56 -14.95 -15.64
C GLY A 172 2.69 -14.58 -16.59
N ASP A 173 3.91 -15.00 -16.34
CA ASP A 173 5.11 -14.69 -17.12
C ASP A 173 5.17 -15.35 -18.51
N ILE A 174 4.07 -15.88 -18.95
CA ILE A 174 3.89 -16.25 -20.38
C ILE A 174 3.86 -14.98 -21.24
N ASP A 175 3.58 -13.81 -20.65
CA ASP A 175 3.66 -12.53 -21.34
C ASP A 175 5.07 -11.93 -21.21
N GLU A 176 5.80 -11.91 -22.30
CA GLU A 176 7.18 -11.38 -22.42
C GLU A 176 7.39 -9.98 -21.79
N TRP A 177 6.30 -9.23 -21.55
CA TRP A 177 6.36 -7.84 -21.05
C TRP A 177 5.64 -7.62 -19.70
N ASP A 178 5.35 -8.67 -18.93
CA ASP A 178 4.57 -8.58 -17.70
C ASP A 178 5.22 -7.65 -16.68
N THR A 179 6.46 -7.93 -16.28
CA THR A 179 7.25 -7.06 -15.39
C THR A 179 7.24 -5.59 -15.80
N GLN A 180 7.39 -5.29 -17.09
CA GLN A 180 7.40 -3.92 -17.60
C GLN A 180 6.00 -3.28 -17.53
N LYS A 181 4.94 -4.06 -17.76
CA LYS A 181 3.56 -3.59 -17.63
C LYS A 181 3.27 -3.23 -16.17
N ASP A 182 3.68 -4.05 -15.22
CA ASP A 182 3.44 -3.85 -13.81
C ASP A 182 4.22 -2.65 -13.27
N MET A 183 5.46 -2.51 -13.63
CA MET A 183 6.24 -1.30 -13.32
C MET A 183 5.60 -0.04 -13.91
N ARG A 184 5.11 -0.09 -15.15
CA ARG A 184 4.38 1.01 -15.80
C ARG A 184 3.09 1.34 -15.05
N ASN A 185 2.31 0.31 -14.68
CA ASN A 185 1.04 0.46 -13.98
C ASN A 185 1.26 1.08 -12.59
N ASN A 186 2.27 0.63 -11.86
CA ASN A 186 2.70 1.21 -10.60
C ASN A 186 3.13 2.69 -10.75
N LEU A 187 3.85 3.02 -11.81
CA LEU A 187 4.23 4.40 -12.13
C LEU A 187 3.01 5.28 -12.39
N ILE A 188 2.04 4.80 -13.17
CA ILE A 188 0.79 5.53 -13.45
C ILE A 188 0.08 5.86 -12.14
N GLY A 189 -0.10 4.88 -11.27
CA GLY A 189 -0.70 5.08 -9.94
C GLY A 189 0.03 6.12 -9.10
N ALA A 190 1.36 6.04 -9.05
CA ALA A 190 2.18 7.00 -8.32
C ALA A 190 2.07 8.43 -8.86
N LEU A 191 2.05 8.61 -10.17
CA LEU A 191 1.86 9.92 -10.80
C LEU A 191 0.49 10.52 -10.53
N ILE A 192 -0.56 9.70 -10.54
CA ILE A 192 -1.92 10.12 -10.16
C ILE A 192 -1.93 10.61 -8.71
N ALA A 193 -1.33 9.87 -7.77
CA ALA A 193 -1.25 10.26 -6.36
C ALA A 193 -0.52 11.61 -6.18
N ILE A 194 0.62 11.78 -6.86
CA ILE A 194 1.39 13.03 -6.85
C ILE A 194 0.53 14.18 -7.39
N GLY A 195 -0.18 13.97 -8.50
CA GLY A 195 -1.08 14.96 -9.10
C GLY A 195 -2.21 15.38 -8.15
N VAL A 196 -2.83 14.41 -7.47
CA VAL A 196 -3.88 14.68 -6.46
C VAL A 196 -3.34 15.52 -5.31
N TYR A 197 -2.18 15.19 -4.77
CA TYR A 197 -1.58 15.99 -3.69
C TYR A 197 -1.11 17.37 -4.14
N TRP A 198 -0.55 17.47 -5.34
CA TRP A 198 -0.16 18.76 -5.90
C TRP A 198 -1.38 19.65 -6.10
N GLY A 199 -2.45 19.13 -6.68
CA GLY A 199 -3.72 19.83 -6.85
C GLY A 199 -4.31 20.27 -5.51
N TYR A 200 -4.39 19.35 -4.54
CA TYR A 200 -4.86 19.66 -3.18
C TYR A 200 -4.08 20.82 -2.55
N ASN A 201 -2.76 20.77 -2.57
CA ASN A 201 -1.92 21.83 -2.00
C ASN A 201 -2.07 23.17 -2.74
N LYS A 202 -2.32 23.15 -4.04
CA LYS A 202 -2.51 24.38 -4.84
C LYS A 202 -3.86 25.04 -4.59
N PHE A 203 -4.93 24.23 -4.55
CA PHE A 203 -6.31 24.76 -4.47
C PHE A 203 -6.79 24.95 -3.02
N TYR A 204 -6.21 24.27 -2.05
CA TYR A 204 -6.57 24.37 -0.63
C TYR A 204 -5.42 24.84 0.28
N PRO A 205 -4.71 25.92 -0.06
CA PRO A 205 -3.56 26.36 0.74
C PRO A 205 -3.95 26.86 2.14
N LYS A 206 -5.23 27.18 2.36
CA LYS A 206 -5.74 27.74 3.63
C LYS A 206 -6.12 26.68 4.69
N ILE A 207 -6.15 25.41 4.33
CA ILE A 207 -6.43 24.30 5.29
C ILE A 207 -5.14 23.83 6.01
N LYS A 208 -4.07 24.60 5.91
CA LYS A 208 -2.79 24.34 6.58
C LYS A 208 -2.77 24.28 8.12
N PRO A 209 -3.78 24.73 8.89
CA PRO A 209 -3.69 24.56 10.36
C PRO A 209 -3.66 23.12 10.84
N LEU A 210 -4.17 22.16 10.06
CA LEU A 210 -4.15 20.74 10.46
C LEU A 210 -2.74 20.14 10.55
N HIS A 211 -1.75 20.69 9.83
CA HIS A 211 -0.36 20.25 9.95
C HIS A 211 0.29 20.60 11.30
N LYS A 212 -0.20 21.63 12.01
CA LYS A 212 0.30 22.01 13.33
C LYS A 212 -0.27 21.15 14.47
N PHE A 213 -1.31 20.37 14.23
CA PHE A 213 -1.99 19.54 15.23
C PHE A 213 -1.58 18.06 15.19
N ILE A 214 -0.62 17.68 14.33
CA ILE A 214 -0.20 16.27 14.13
C ILE A 214 1.30 16.08 14.46
N HIS A 215 1.90 17.04 15.16
CA HIS A 215 3.25 16.90 15.73
C HIS A 215 3.19 16.55 17.20
#